data_b397f7c5dd6c00db855d1cda87d0b290
#
_entry.id   b397f7c5dd6c00db855d1cda87d0b290
#
_cell.length_a   1.000
_cell.length_b   1.000
_cell.length_c   1.000
_cell.angle_alpha   90.00
_cell.angle_beta   90.00
_cell.angle_gamma   90.00
#
_symmetry.space_group_name_H-M   'P 1'
#
loop_
_entity.id
_entity.type
_entity.pdbx_description
1 polymer ?
#
loop_
_entity_poly.entity_id
_entity_poly.type
_entity_poly.pdbx_seq_one_letter_code
_entity_poly.pdbx_strand_id
1 'polypeptide(L)'
;MNNLMNQLLDQFEAGLMDRTLKVMTIVTDEKRRYPMELNKSQCSEMLLGTKDTGTFDERFNSHKDFPRIKGKREKYPRDAVIDWYHKNWQKTAV
;
A
#
# COMPACT_ATOMS: atom_id res chain seq x y z
N MET A 1 -23.34 -27.72 27.67
CA MET A 1 -23.80 -27.09 26.44
C MET A 1 -23.25 -25.67 26.23
N ASN A 2 -23.29 -24.84 27.26
CA ASN A 2 -22.77 -23.49 27.15
C ASN A 2 -21.27 -23.40 26.84
N ASN A 3 -20.48 -24.39 27.30
CA ASN A 3 -19.05 -24.42 27.05
C ASN A 3 -18.70 -24.71 25.60
N LEU A 4 -19.52 -25.50 24.90
CA LEU A 4 -19.30 -25.79 23.47
C LEU A 4 -19.56 -24.59 22.60
N MET A 5 -20.63 -23.82 22.87
CA MET A 5 -20.93 -22.58 22.14
C MET A 5 -19.86 -21.51 22.38
N ASN A 6 -19.37 -21.38 23.60
CA ASN A 6 -18.30 -20.44 23.95
C ASN A 6 -17.00 -20.80 23.21
N GLN A 7 -16.67 -22.08 23.11
CA GLN A 7 -15.49 -22.54 22.38
C GLN A 7 -15.60 -22.22 20.88
N LEU A 8 -16.78 -22.42 20.29
CA LEU A 8 -17.03 -22.10 18.87
C LEU A 8 -16.90 -20.59 18.61
N LEU A 9 -17.46 -19.78 19.50
CA LEU A 9 -17.35 -18.30 19.40
C LEU A 9 -15.91 -17.85 19.55
N ASP A 10 -15.17 -18.41 20.51
CA ASP A 10 -13.76 -18.08 20.72
C ASP A 10 -12.92 -18.45 19.51
N GLN A 11 -13.15 -19.60 18.90
CA GLN A 11 -12.45 -20.00 17.68
C GLN A 11 -12.77 -19.10 16.50
N PHE A 12 -14.02 -18.66 16.38
CA PHE A 12 -14.45 -17.75 15.33
C PHE A 12 -13.80 -16.37 15.50
N GLU A 13 -13.80 -15.83 16.70
CA GLU A 13 -13.15 -14.55 17.00
C GLU A 13 -11.65 -14.61 16.77
N ALA A 14 -10.98 -15.67 17.21
CA ALA A 14 -9.56 -15.87 16.98
C ALA A 14 -9.23 -15.92 15.49
N GLY A 15 -10.06 -16.59 14.68
CA GLY A 15 -9.87 -16.66 13.24
C GLY A 15 -10.00 -15.30 12.56
N LEU A 16 -10.96 -14.49 12.99
CA LEU A 16 -11.15 -13.13 12.46
C LEU A 16 -9.99 -12.21 12.84
N MET A 17 -9.54 -12.27 14.08
CA MET A 17 -8.40 -11.49 14.55
C MET A 17 -7.12 -11.87 13.81
N ASP A 18 -6.90 -13.15 13.57
CA ASP A 18 -5.72 -13.64 12.86
C ASP A 18 -5.68 -13.09 11.42
N ARG A 19 -6.81 -13.07 10.72
CA ARG A 19 -6.91 -12.48 9.38
C ARG A 19 -6.62 -10.99 9.39
N THR A 20 -7.13 -10.27 10.36
CA THR A 20 -6.90 -8.83 10.52
C THR A 20 -5.42 -8.57 10.79
N LEU A 21 -4.78 -9.35 11.64
CA LEU A 21 -3.36 -9.24 11.94
C LEU A 21 -2.50 -9.50 10.71
N LYS A 22 -2.84 -10.48 9.89
CA LYS A 22 -2.11 -10.76 8.64
C LYS A 22 -2.17 -9.60 7.68
N VAL A 23 -3.33 -8.98 7.49
CA VAL A 23 -3.49 -7.80 6.63
C VAL A 23 -2.67 -6.64 7.18
N MET A 24 -2.73 -6.38 8.48
CA MET A 24 -1.95 -5.32 9.11
C MET A 24 -0.44 -5.58 9.03
N THR A 25 -0.02 -6.84 9.17
CA THR A 25 1.39 -7.22 9.05
C THR A 25 1.92 -6.96 7.64
N ILE A 26 1.16 -7.31 6.60
CA ILE A 26 1.54 -7.05 5.20
C ILE A 26 1.73 -5.55 4.99
N VAL A 27 0.78 -4.72 5.41
CA VAL A 27 0.87 -3.26 5.29
C VAL A 27 2.06 -2.71 6.06
N THR A 28 2.32 -3.23 7.26
CA THR A 28 3.45 -2.82 8.10
C THR A 28 4.79 -3.20 7.46
N ASP A 29 4.90 -4.40 6.88
CA ASP A 29 6.10 -4.86 6.21
C ASP A 29 6.42 -4.00 4.98
N GLU A 30 5.42 -3.65 4.17
CA GLU A 30 5.60 -2.74 3.04
C GLU A 30 6.05 -1.35 3.51
N LYS A 31 5.46 -0.84 4.60
CA LYS A 31 5.86 0.44 5.18
C LYS A 31 7.28 0.43 5.74
N ARG A 32 7.74 -0.71 6.28
CA ARG A 32 9.10 -0.85 6.79
C ARG A 32 10.13 -0.96 5.67
N ARG A 33 9.74 -1.54 4.53
CA ARG A 33 10.62 -1.79 3.40
C ARG A 33 11.03 -0.49 2.70
N TYR A 34 10.19 0.52 2.73
CA TYR A 34 10.41 1.78 2.03
C TYR A 34 10.42 2.95 3.01
N PRO A 35 11.25 3.99 2.76
CA PRO A 35 11.22 5.20 3.58
C PRO A 35 9.92 5.97 3.39
N MET A 36 9.64 6.91 4.28
CA MET A 36 8.42 7.73 4.19
C MET A 36 8.39 8.62 2.95
N GLU A 37 9.54 9.04 2.46
CA GLU A 37 9.66 9.81 1.23
C GLU A 37 10.42 8.99 0.20
N LEU A 38 9.76 8.67 -0.91
CA LEU A 38 10.30 7.81 -1.96
C LEU A 38 10.89 8.66 -3.08
N ASN A 39 12.01 8.21 -3.66
CA ASN A 39 12.42 8.70 -4.97
C ASN A 39 11.58 8.02 -6.06
N LYS A 40 11.72 8.47 -7.31
CA LYS A 40 10.94 7.94 -8.42
C LYS A 40 11.13 6.43 -8.61
N SER A 41 12.37 5.97 -8.53
CA SER A 41 12.72 4.55 -8.68
C SER A 41 12.11 3.69 -7.58
N GLN A 42 12.18 4.15 -6.33
CA GLN A 42 11.57 3.46 -5.18
C GLN A 42 10.04 3.41 -5.29
N CYS A 43 9.43 4.50 -5.73
CA CYS A 43 7.99 4.57 -5.93
C CYS A 43 7.53 3.61 -7.02
N SER A 44 8.26 3.55 -8.12
CA SER A 44 8.02 2.59 -9.21
C SER A 44 8.14 1.15 -8.71
N GLU A 45 9.19 0.84 -7.96
CA GLU A 45 9.38 -0.50 -7.40
C GLU A 45 8.25 -0.89 -6.44
N MET A 46 7.83 0.02 -5.59
CA MET A 46 6.74 -0.23 -4.63
C MET A 46 5.40 -0.49 -5.34
N LEU A 47 5.08 0.28 -6.36
CA LEU A 47 3.79 0.19 -7.05
C LEU A 47 3.78 -0.88 -8.16
N LEU A 48 4.89 -1.04 -8.88
CA LEU A 48 4.96 -1.85 -10.09
C LEU A 48 5.92 -3.04 -9.98
N GLY A 49 6.71 -3.10 -8.92
CA GLY A 49 7.71 -4.16 -8.75
C GLY A 49 8.94 -4.03 -9.64
N THR A 50 9.11 -2.89 -10.31
CA THR A 50 10.26 -2.64 -11.18
C THR A 50 10.83 -1.24 -10.93
N LYS A 51 12.14 -1.10 -11.05
CA LYS A 51 12.82 0.20 -10.93
C LYS A 51 12.74 1.05 -12.20
N ASP A 52 12.18 0.51 -13.28
CA ASP A 52 11.95 1.25 -14.52
C ASP A 52 10.89 2.33 -14.30
N THR A 53 11.27 3.58 -14.54
CA THR A 53 10.40 4.73 -14.30
C THR A 53 9.54 5.12 -15.50
N GLY A 54 9.74 4.51 -16.65
CA GLY A 54 8.96 4.81 -17.86
C GLY A 54 7.47 4.53 -17.66
N THR A 55 7.12 3.32 -17.24
CA THR A 55 5.74 2.95 -16.95
C THR A 55 5.18 3.74 -15.78
N PHE A 56 6.00 4.00 -14.77
CA PHE A 56 5.60 4.84 -13.63
C PHE A 56 5.20 6.23 -14.10
N ASP A 57 5.99 6.86 -14.97
CA ASP A 57 5.69 8.19 -15.48
C ASP A 57 4.38 8.20 -16.29
N GLU A 58 4.14 7.18 -17.10
CA GLU A 58 2.90 7.08 -17.89
C GLU A 58 1.66 6.84 -17.04
N ARG A 59 1.74 5.93 -16.08
CA ARG A 59 0.58 5.46 -15.31
C ARG A 59 0.26 6.32 -14.10
N PHE A 60 1.26 6.86 -13.45
CA PHE A 60 1.09 7.57 -12.18
C PHE A 60 1.49 9.02 -12.25
N ASN A 61 2.70 9.32 -12.68
CA ASN A 61 3.25 10.66 -12.65
C ASN A 61 2.55 11.63 -13.64
N SER A 62 1.85 11.10 -14.63
CA SER A 62 1.04 11.88 -15.56
C SER A 62 -0.21 12.47 -14.92
N HIS A 63 -0.66 11.92 -13.79
CA HIS A 63 -1.83 12.43 -13.07
C HIS A 63 -1.42 13.62 -12.20
N LYS A 64 -2.15 14.73 -12.33
CA LYS A 64 -1.88 15.96 -11.58
C LYS A 64 -2.13 15.80 -10.08
N ASP A 65 -3.06 14.93 -9.70
CA ASP A 65 -3.44 14.67 -8.32
C ASP A 65 -2.58 13.61 -7.65
N PHE A 66 -1.62 13.01 -8.37
CA PHE A 66 -0.71 12.03 -7.78
C PHE A 66 0.16 12.71 -6.72
N PRO A 67 0.26 12.13 -5.49
CA PRO A 67 1.00 12.75 -4.39
C PRO A 67 2.49 12.91 -4.71
N ARG A 68 2.98 14.14 -4.61
CA ARG A 68 4.39 14.46 -4.83
C ARG A 68 4.81 15.65 -4.00
N ILE A 69 6.06 15.64 -3.56
CA ILE A 69 6.67 16.73 -2.83
C ILE A 69 7.59 17.46 -3.79
N LYS A 70 7.29 18.74 -4.04
CA LYS A 70 8.09 19.56 -4.95
C LYS A 70 9.35 20.06 -4.26
N GLY A 71 10.49 19.97 -4.96
CA GLY A 71 11.78 20.43 -4.48
C GLY A 71 12.85 20.27 -5.55
N LYS A 72 14.11 20.35 -5.16
CA LYS A 72 15.25 20.14 -6.09
C LYS A 72 15.20 18.75 -6.74
N ARG A 73 14.72 17.74 -5.98
CA ARG A 73 14.41 16.41 -6.50
C ARG A 73 13.00 16.06 -6.08
N GLU A 74 12.22 15.59 -7.03
CA GLU A 74 10.85 15.19 -6.76
C GLU A 74 10.83 13.96 -5.85
N LYS A 75 10.08 14.05 -4.77
CA LYS A 75 9.87 12.97 -3.80
C LYS A 75 8.39 12.63 -3.73
N TYR A 76 8.10 11.41 -3.30
CA TYR A 76 6.73 10.91 -3.23
C TYR A 76 6.46 10.41 -1.82
N PRO A 77 5.44 10.98 -1.11
CA PRO A 77 5.13 10.52 0.25
C PRO A 77 4.51 9.13 0.19
N ARG A 78 5.21 8.15 0.77
CA ARG A 78 4.86 6.72 0.68
C ARG A 78 3.40 6.45 1.03
N ASP A 79 2.95 6.91 2.19
CA ASP A 79 1.60 6.59 2.67
C ASP A 79 0.51 7.26 1.83
N ALA A 80 0.75 8.48 1.38
CA ALA A 80 -0.16 9.18 0.48
C ALA A 80 -0.24 8.50 -0.89
N VAL A 81 0.89 7.99 -1.39
CA VAL A 81 0.94 7.25 -2.66
C VAL A 81 0.13 5.95 -2.56
N ILE A 82 0.29 5.21 -1.49
CA ILE A 82 -0.47 3.98 -1.25
C ILE A 82 -1.97 4.28 -1.20
N ASP A 83 -2.36 5.31 -0.46
CA ASP A 83 -3.76 5.73 -0.34
C ASP A 83 -4.33 6.17 -1.68
N TRP A 84 -3.58 6.96 -2.45
CA TRP A 84 -3.97 7.40 -3.79
C TRP A 84 -4.18 6.19 -4.72
N TYR A 85 -3.29 5.22 -4.68
CA TYR A 85 -3.39 4.00 -5.50
C TYR A 85 -4.68 3.23 -5.18
N HIS A 86 -4.98 3.04 -3.89
CA HIS A 86 -6.20 2.35 -3.49
C HIS A 86 -7.47 3.03 -4.00
N LYS A 87 -7.47 4.36 -4.07
CA LYS A 87 -8.62 5.14 -4.53
C LYS A 87 -8.68 5.30 -6.05
N ASN A 88 -7.56 5.21 -6.75
CA ASN A 88 -7.45 5.63 -8.15
C ASN A 88 -6.82 4.60 -9.08
N TRP A 89 -6.60 3.38 -8.65
CA TRP A 89 -5.88 2.38 -9.46
C TRP A 89 -6.54 2.14 -10.83
N GLN A 90 -7.87 2.29 -10.94
CA GLN A 90 -8.59 2.13 -12.21
C GLN A 90 -8.21 3.22 -13.22
N LYS A 91 -7.86 4.41 -12.76
CA LYS A 91 -7.43 5.52 -13.62
C LYS A 91 -6.01 5.32 -14.17
N THR A 92 -5.25 4.39 -13.61
CA THR A 92 -3.85 4.15 -14.01
C THR A 92 -3.71 3.20 -15.19
N ALA A 93 -4.79 2.64 -15.68
CA ALA A 93 -4.79 1.79 -16.87
C ALA A 93 -4.42 2.63 -18.10
N VAL A 94 -3.43 2.14 -18.84
CA VAL A 94 -2.96 2.78 -20.06
C VAL A 94 -3.38 1.93 -21.26
#